data_afdb2741258543012bee98431c9bfc07
#
_entry.id   afdb2741258543012bee98431c9bfc07
#
_cell.length_a   1.000
_cell.length_b   1.000
_cell.length_c   1.000
_cell.angle_alpha   90.00
_cell.angle_beta   90.00
_cell.angle_gamma   90.00
#
_symmetry.space_group_name_H-M   'P 1'
#
loop_
_entity.id
_entity.type
_entity.pdbx_description
1 polymer ?
#
loop_
_entity_poly.entity_id
_entity_poly.type
_entity_poly.pdbx_seq_one_letter_code
_entity_poly.pdbx_strand_id
1 'polypeptide(L)'
;AITSLKYFSENAPGYHVIAAGSLLGIELHQGESFPVGKVDFLSLHPMSFIEFVMAMGDNNLARLLQSKEWNMITMFAPKFQELLKYYYYVGGMPEAVLVFSQSRNWEEVRKIQKGILNSYQRDMSKHAPSEIVPRITDLWKSLPAQLSKENKKFIYGVIREGARAREYEIALQWLQDAGLIYKVFNVKAPRLPLVSYEDRAAFKIFVLDVGLLGAMSNLKASTIVDGNSIFTEFKGALTEQYVLQQLILRYEPYYYARPNSTQEIDFLLQDDEDCIVPLEVKAETNVKAKSLRQFVTDNHSQKAYRISLNDYKQADWVTNV
;
A
#
# COMPACT_ATOMS: atom_id res chain seq x y z
N ALA A 1 -26.17 14.55 0.48
CA ALA A 1 -25.19 15.15 -0.47
C ALA A 1 -25.10 14.33 -1.77
N ILE A 2 -24.94 12.99 -1.70
CA ILE A 2 -24.77 12.11 -2.88
C ILE A 2 -25.99 12.21 -3.82
N THR A 3 -27.20 12.15 -3.27
CA THR A 3 -28.46 12.25 -4.03
C THR A 3 -28.56 13.59 -4.81
N SER A 4 -27.98 14.68 -4.28
CA SER A 4 -28.02 15.99 -4.91
C SER A 4 -27.15 16.06 -6.18
N LEU A 5 -26.12 15.21 -6.32
CA LEU A 5 -25.24 15.19 -7.49
C LEU A 5 -26.01 14.87 -8.77
N LYS A 6 -27.05 14.02 -8.68
CA LYS A 6 -27.94 13.73 -9.81
C LYS A 6 -28.59 15.01 -10.35
N TYR A 7 -29.11 15.84 -9.45
CA TYR A 7 -29.80 17.09 -9.85
C TYR A 7 -28.85 18.11 -10.48
N PHE A 8 -27.60 18.19 -9.99
CA PHE A 8 -26.59 19.03 -10.65
C PHE A 8 -26.28 18.53 -12.05
N SER A 9 -26.08 17.23 -12.24
CA SER A 9 -25.84 16.65 -13.55
C SER A 9 -26.99 16.87 -14.53
N GLU A 10 -28.26 16.78 -14.08
CA GLU A 10 -29.44 16.85 -14.93
C GLU A 10 -29.91 18.30 -15.18
N ASN A 11 -29.90 19.15 -14.14
CA ASN A 11 -30.54 20.48 -14.18
C ASN A 11 -29.55 21.64 -14.24
N ALA A 12 -28.27 21.39 -13.98
CA ALA A 12 -27.23 22.42 -13.94
C ALA A 12 -25.89 21.92 -14.52
N PRO A 13 -25.86 21.38 -15.77
CA PRO A 13 -24.66 20.71 -16.33
C PRO A 13 -23.48 21.67 -16.57
N GLY A 14 -23.71 23.00 -16.50
CA GLY A 14 -22.63 23.99 -16.59
C GLY A 14 -21.81 24.16 -15.31
N TYR A 15 -22.19 23.50 -14.20
CA TYR A 15 -21.45 23.56 -12.93
C TYR A 15 -20.62 22.28 -12.73
N HIS A 16 -19.33 22.46 -12.50
CA HIS A 16 -18.45 21.37 -12.09
C HIS A 16 -18.57 21.18 -10.58
N VAL A 17 -19.03 20.00 -10.15
CA VAL A 17 -19.24 19.69 -8.72
C VAL A 17 -18.30 18.58 -8.30
N ILE A 18 -17.49 18.83 -7.27
CA ILE A 18 -16.62 17.85 -6.64
C ILE A 18 -17.13 17.62 -5.23
N ALA A 19 -17.47 16.37 -4.90
CA ALA A 19 -17.85 15.97 -3.55
C ALA A 19 -16.80 15.00 -3.01
N ALA A 20 -16.32 15.25 -1.79
CA ALA A 20 -15.35 14.39 -1.13
C ALA A 20 -15.90 13.85 0.18
N GLY A 21 -15.57 12.60 0.52
CA GLY A 21 -15.96 11.98 1.77
C GLY A 21 -15.03 10.80 2.08
N SER A 22 -14.48 10.76 3.29
CA SER A 22 -13.58 9.69 3.74
C SER A 22 -14.28 8.33 3.90
N LEU A 23 -15.61 8.32 4.05
CA LEU A 23 -16.44 7.12 4.24
C LEU A 23 -17.39 6.89 3.06
N LEU A 24 -17.09 7.45 1.91
CA LEU A 24 -17.96 7.35 0.73
C LEU A 24 -18.22 5.89 0.35
N GLY A 25 -17.21 5.02 0.40
CA GLY A 25 -17.35 3.60 0.13
C GLY A 25 -18.35 2.89 1.06
N ILE A 26 -18.41 3.29 2.33
CA ILE A 26 -19.36 2.73 3.30
C ILE A 26 -20.78 3.25 3.06
N GLU A 27 -20.93 4.53 2.80
CA GLU A 27 -22.25 5.15 2.58
C GLU A 27 -22.93 4.63 1.32
N LEU A 28 -22.16 4.22 0.30
CA LEU A 28 -22.69 3.61 -0.92
C LEU A 28 -23.42 2.29 -0.66
N HIS A 29 -23.09 1.58 0.41
CA HIS A 29 -23.74 0.32 0.80
C HIS A 29 -24.99 0.51 1.68
N GLN A 30 -25.29 1.73 2.14
CA GLN A 30 -26.42 1.99 3.04
C GLN A 30 -27.78 2.23 2.34
N GLY A 31 -27.91 1.87 1.05
CA GLY A 31 -29.21 1.82 0.37
C GLY A 31 -29.72 3.17 -0.16
N GLU A 32 -28.94 4.24 -0.15
CA GLU A 32 -29.30 5.48 -0.84
C GLU A 32 -29.19 5.29 -2.37
N SER A 33 -30.13 5.90 -3.12
CA SER A 33 -30.12 5.88 -4.59
C SER A 33 -28.89 6.59 -5.10
N PHE A 34 -27.93 5.83 -5.60
CA PHE A 34 -26.71 6.36 -6.20
C PHE A 34 -26.99 6.84 -7.64
N PRO A 35 -26.48 7.99 -8.07
CA PRO A 35 -26.70 8.52 -9.42
C PRO A 35 -25.81 7.82 -10.47
N VAL A 36 -26.13 6.57 -10.79
CA VAL A 36 -25.39 5.75 -11.77
C VAL A 36 -25.31 6.47 -13.11
N GLY A 37 -24.09 6.54 -13.68
CA GLY A 37 -23.84 7.19 -14.98
C GLY A 37 -23.88 8.71 -14.95
N LYS A 38 -23.97 9.34 -13.79
CA LYS A 38 -24.01 10.81 -13.60
C LYS A 38 -22.83 11.36 -12.82
N VAL A 39 -21.98 10.50 -12.31
CA VAL A 39 -20.81 10.85 -11.52
C VAL A 39 -19.65 9.92 -11.87
N ASP A 40 -18.45 10.48 -11.84
CA ASP A 40 -17.19 9.75 -11.94
C ASP A 40 -16.55 9.63 -10.56
N PHE A 41 -15.86 8.54 -10.30
CA PHE A 41 -15.13 8.34 -9.05
C PHE A 41 -13.66 8.63 -9.23
N LEU A 42 -13.09 9.34 -8.27
CA LEU A 42 -11.66 9.54 -8.15
C LEU A 42 -11.21 9.05 -6.77
N SER A 43 -10.34 8.05 -6.74
CA SER A 43 -9.70 7.60 -5.50
C SER A 43 -8.52 8.51 -5.18
N LEU A 44 -8.55 9.13 -4.01
CA LEU A 44 -7.44 9.93 -3.50
C LEU A 44 -6.58 9.04 -2.58
N HIS A 45 -5.39 8.71 -3.05
CA HIS A 45 -4.40 7.95 -2.29
C HIS A 45 -3.49 8.87 -1.47
N PRO A 46 -2.79 8.36 -0.44
CA PRO A 46 -1.67 9.08 0.16
C PRO A 46 -0.65 9.47 -0.92
N MET A 47 0.06 10.58 -0.69
CA MET A 47 1.07 11.08 -1.63
C MET A 47 2.09 9.99 -1.96
N SER A 48 2.40 9.83 -3.25
CA SER A 48 3.47 8.97 -3.73
C SER A 48 4.85 9.47 -3.29
N PHE A 49 5.87 8.64 -3.45
CA PHE A 49 7.24 9.07 -3.16
C PHE A 49 7.68 10.27 -4.02
N ILE A 50 7.28 10.30 -5.29
CA ILE A 50 7.59 11.42 -6.20
C ILE A 50 6.92 12.72 -5.70
N GLU A 51 5.65 12.67 -5.31
CA GLU A 51 4.94 13.82 -4.74
C GLU A 51 5.55 14.27 -3.42
N PHE A 52 5.99 13.33 -2.58
CA PHE A 52 6.74 13.64 -1.36
C PHE A 52 8.05 14.37 -1.68
N VAL A 53 8.84 13.91 -2.65
CA VAL A 53 10.08 14.58 -3.09
C VAL A 53 9.79 16.01 -3.56
N MET A 54 8.70 16.22 -4.32
CA MET A 54 8.25 17.55 -4.71
C MET A 54 7.90 18.42 -3.49
N ALA A 55 7.17 17.87 -2.53
CA ALA A 55 6.79 18.56 -1.30
C ALA A 55 7.99 18.93 -0.43
N MET A 56 9.09 18.17 -0.52
CA MET A 56 10.36 18.51 0.14
C MET A 56 11.12 19.68 -0.53
N GLY A 57 10.63 20.19 -1.66
CA GLY A 57 11.24 21.26 -2.45
C GLY A 57 12.19 20.77 -3.55
N ASP A 58 12.38 19.45 -3.68
CA ASP A 58 13.36 18.83 -4.59
C ASP A 58 12.73 18.52 -5.98
N ASN A 59 12.10 19.52 -6.61
CA ASN A 59 11.39 19.33 -7.90
C ASN A 59 12.30 18.78 -9.03
N ASN A 60 13.57 19.10 -9.04
CA ASN A 60 14.51 18.58 -10.04
C ASN A 60 14.75 17.07 -9.85
N LEU A 61 14.89 16.62 -8.59
CA LEU A 61 15.03 15.21 -8.28
C LEU A 61 13.74 14.43 -8.61
N ALA A 62 12.58 15.01 -8.36
CA ALA A 62 11.31 14.42 -8.74
C ALA A 62 11.18 14.23 -10.27
N ARG A 63 11.54 15.26 -11.06
CA ARG A 63 11.58 15.16 -12.52
C ARG A 63 12.59 14.13 -13.00
N LEU A 64 13.74 14.03 -12.35
CA LEU A 64 14.75 13.02 -12.68
C LEU A 64 14.21 11.60 -12.48
N LEU A 65 13.48 11.31 -11.39
CA LEU A 65 12.80 10.02 -11.21
C LEU A 65 11.77 9.75 -12.31
N GLN A 66 11.01 10.76 -12.72
CA GLN A 66 10.02 10.64 -13.78
C GLN A 66 10.63 10.40 -15.16
N SER A 67 11.82 10.99 -15.43
CA SER A 67 12.52 10.84 -16.70
C SER A 67 13.10 9.44 -16.92
N LYS A 68 13.32 8.67 -15.84
CA LYS A 68 13.96 7.36 -15.85
C LYS A 68 15.39 7.38 -16.44
N GLU A 69 16.09 8.51 -16.29
CA GLU A 69 17.51 8.63 -16.65
C GLU A 69 18.39 7.92 -15.63
N TRP A 70 18.45 6.58 -15.72
CA TRP A 70 19.02 5.71 -14.70
C TRP A 70 20.45 6.06 -14.29
N ASN A 71 21.29 6.48 -15.24
CA ASN A 71 22.67 6.90 -14.93
C ASN A 71 22.69 8.11 -13.99
N MET A 72 21.84 9.09 -14.26
CA MET A 72 21.72 10.26 -13.40
C MET A 72 21.08 9.92 -12.05
N ILE A 73 20.05 9.06 -12.05
CA ILE A 73 19.42 8.58 -10.81
C ILE A 73 20.47 7.90 -9.92
N THR A 74 21.33 7.05 -10.47
CA THR A 74 22.42 6.39 -9.74
C THR A 74 23.39 7.41 -9.11
N MET A 75 23.73 8.49 -9.80
CA MET A 75 24.60 9.54 -9.23
C MET A 75 23.97 10.22 -8.00
N PHE A 76 22.65 10.33 -7.95
CA PHE A 76 21.89 10.91 -6.83
C PHE A 76 21.35 9.85 -5.87
N ALA A 77 21.70 8.57 -6.01
CA ALA A 77 21.19 7.48 -5.19
C ALA A 77 21.30 7.73 -3.68
N PRO A 78 22.41 8.28 -3.11
CA PRO A 78 22.46 8.59 -1.68
C PRO A 78 21.37 9.58 -1.23
N LYS A 79 21.06 10.58 -2.06
CA LYS A 79 20.01 11.56 -1.76
C LYS A 79 18.61 10.94 -1.85
N PHE A 80 18.36 10.11 -2.84
CA PHE A 80 17.09 9.37 -2.94
C PHE A 80 16.90 8.40 -1.78
N GLN A 81 17.96 7.71 -1.34
CA GLN A 81 17.90 6.82 -0.18
C GLN A 81 17.63 7.59 1.12
N GLU A 82 18.18 8.78 1.29
CA GLU A 82 17.88 9.66 2.42
C GLU A 82 16.39 10.04 2.41
N LEU A 83 15.87 10.53 1.28
CA LEU A 83 14.47 10.92 1.12
C LEU A 83 13.53 9.73 1.29
N LEU A 84 13.93 8.54 0.85
CA LEU A 84 13.17 7.31 1.04
C LEU A 84 13.05 6.92 2.52
N LYS A 85 14.12 7.07 3.30
CA LYS A 85 14.08 6.88 4.76
C LYS A 85 13.11 7.88 5.42
N TYR A 86 13.12 9.14 4.95
CA TYR A 86 12.17 10.13 5.44
C TYR A 86 10.74 9.75 5.11
N TYR A 87 10.50 9.30 3.87
CA TYR A 87 9.18 8.84 3.46
C TYR A 87 8.69 7.61 4.24
N TYR A 88 9.57 6.68 4.59
CA TYR A 88 9.21 5.54 5.44
C TYR A 88 8.72 5.95 6.82
N TYR A 89 9.24 7.06 7.36
CA TYR A 89 8.78 7.58 8.65
C TYR A 89 7.55 8.49 8.52
N VAL A 90 7.58 9.41 7.57
CA VAL A 90 6.54 10.45 7.39
C VAL A 90 5.31 9.88 6.71
N GLY A 91 5.50 9.00 5.71
CA GLY A 91 4.44 8.52 4.84
C GLY A 91 3.99 9.54 3.81
N GLY A 92 2.86 9.26 3.18
CA GLY A 92 2.22 10.10 2.18
C GLY A 92 0.99 10.86 2.69
N MET A 93 0.68 10.84 4.00
CA MET A 93 -0.45 11.61 4.52
C MET A 93 -0.17 13.12 4.41
N PRO A 94 -1.00 13.91 3.69
CA PRO A 94 -0.67 15.29 3.33
C PRO A 94 -0.32 16.19 4.52
N GLU A 95 -1.05 16.09 5.63
CA GLU A 95 -0.78 16.88 6.83
C GLU A 95 0.59 16.55 7.45
N ALA A 96 0.95 15.26 7.51
CA ALA A 96 2.25 14.82 8.01
C ALA A 96 3.40 15.29 7.10
N VAL A 97 3.20 15.22 5.78
CA VAL A 97 4.16 15.71 4.77
C VAL A 97 4.33 17.21 4.87
N LEU A 98 3.24 17.97 5.00
CA LEU A 98 3.29 19.44 5.15
C LEU A 98 4.08 19.85 6.39
N VAL A 99 3.76 19.28 7.55
CA VAL A 99 4.50 19.60 8.80
C VAL A 99 5.97 19.25 8.66
N PHE A 100 6.30 18.08 8.11
CA PHE A 100 7.70 17.70 7.92
C PHE A 100 8.44 18.60 6.92
N SER A 101 7.79 19.03 5.85
CA SER A 101 8.40 19.93 4.86
C SER A 101 8.79 21.28 5.46
N GLN A 102 8.01 21.76 6.43
CA GLN A 102 8.21 23.07 7.08
C GLN A 102 9.16 23.04 8.28
N SER A 103 9.03 22.03 9.15
CA SER A 103 9.71 22.02 10.45
C SER A 103 10.84 20.99 10.56
N ARG A 104 10.85 19.96 9.72
CA ARG A 104 11.73 18.77 9.85
C ARG A 104 11.65 18.12 11.24
N ASN A 105 10.55 18.34 11.96
CA ASN A 105 10.35 17.87 13.33
C ASN A 105 9.66 16.49 13.34
N TRP A 106 10.40 15.46 13.68
CA TRP A 106 9.94 14.08 13.74
C TRP A 106 8.85 13.85 14.80
N GLU A 107 8.90 14.56 15.92
CA GLU A 107 7.91 14.40 16.99
C GLU A 107 6.56 15.00 16.60
N GLU A 108 6.56 16.14 15.93
CA GLU A 108 5.33 16.75 15.39
C GLU A 108 4.68 15.85 14.35
N VAL A 109 5.47 15.29 13.42
CA VAL A 109 4.96 14.31 12.44
C VAL A 109 4.29 13.13 13.16
N ARG A 110 4.95 12.57 14.17
CA ARG A 110 4.38 11.45 14.94
C ARG A 110 3.09 11.82 15.68
N LYS A 111 3.01 13.06 16.19
CA LYS A 111 1.78 13.58 16.80
C LYS A 111 0.63 13.64 15.79
N ILE A 112 0.88 14.14 14.59
CA ILE A 112 -0.11 14.17 13.49
C ILE A 112 -0.56 12.76 13.13
N GLN A 113 0.37 11.84 12.88
CA GLN A 113 0.04 10.45 12.54
C GLN A 113 -0.82 9.77 13.63
N LYS A 114 -0.48 9.96 14.91
CA LYS A 114 -1.31 9.47 16.02
C LYS A 114 -2.68 10.14 16.06
N GLY A 115 -2.75 11.43 15.74
CA GLY A 115 -4.02 12.15 15.58
C GLY A 115 -4.91 11.53 14.52
N ILE A 116 -4.35 11.24 13.34
CA ILE A 116 -5.04 10.58 12.21
C ILE A 116 -5.55 9.19 12.63
N LEU A 117 -4.68 8.35 13.23
CA LEU A 117 -5.06 7.02 13.71
C LEU A 117 -6.19 7.06 14.75
N ASN A 118 -6.15 8.03 15.67
CA ASN A 118 -7.21 8.23 16.66
C ASN A 118 -8.52 8.68 15.99
N SER A 119 -8.46 9.51 14.96
CA SER A 119 -9.64 9.92 14.19
C SER A 119 -10.27 8.72 13.48
N TYR A 120 -9.48 7.86 12.84
CA TYR A 120 -9.98 6.62 12.24
C TYR A 120 -10.68 5.71 13.27
N GLN A 121 -10.11 5.56 14.46
CA GLN A 121 -10.76 4.77 15.53
C GLN A 121 -12.09 5.36 15.98
N ARG A 122 -12.20 6.67 16.03
CA ARG A 122 -13.49 7.35 16.33
C ARG A 122 -14.51 7.14 15.22
N ASP A 123 -14.07 7.22 13.96
CA ASP A 123 -14.92 7.00 12.79
C ASP A 123 -15.41 5.54 12.74
N MET A 124 -14.55 4.57 13.05
CA MET A 124 -14.93 3.15 13.20
C MET A 124 -16.03 3.00 14.25
N SER A 125 -15.89 3.64 15.41
CA SER A 125 -16.86 3.55 16.50
C SER A 125 -18.19 4.27 16.20
N LYS A 126 -18.15 5.32 15.37
CA LYS A 126 -19.31 6.15 15.05
C LYS A 126 -20.13 5.61 13.88
N HIS A 127 -19.48 5.06 12.87
CA HIS A 127 -20.09 4.74 11.58
C HIS A 127 -20.23 3.24 11.31
N ALA A 128 -19.48 2.38 12.01
CA ALA A 128 -19.65 0.94 11.86
C ALA A 128 -20.84 0.44 12.72
N PRO A 129 -21.54 -0.62 12.28
CA PRO A 129 -22.53 -1.30 13.11
C PRO A 129 -21.92 -1.71 14.46
N SER A 130 -22.63 -1.44 15.56
CA SER A 130 -22.13 -1.63 16.93
C SER A 130 -21.60 -3.05 17.19
N GLU A 131 -22.23 -4.04 16.58
CA GLU A 131 -21.88 -5.47 16.74
C GLU A 131 -20.50 -5.83 16.17
N ILE A 132 -20.01 -5.08 15.18
CA ILE A 132 -18.73 -5.35 14.53
C ILE A 132 -17.59 -4.43 15.00
N VAL A 133 -17.88 -3.33 15.71
CA VAL A 133 -16.86 -2.39 16.21
C VAL A 133 -15.75 -3.08 16.99
N PRO A 134 -16.03 -4.01 17.94
CA PRO A 134 -14.95 -4.72 18.64
C PRO A 134 -14.04 -5.51 17.69
N ARG A 135 -14.61 -6.18 16.68
CA ARG A 135 -13.85 -6.97 15.70
C ARG A 135 -13.02 -6.11 14.78
N ILE A 136 -13.55 -4.95 14.34
CA ILE A 136 -12.78 -3.94 13.59
C ILE A 136 -11.59 -3.48 14.43
N THR A 137 -11.80 -3.17 15.70
CA THR A 137 -10.76 -2.69 16.60
C THR A 137 -9.67 -3.73 16.82
N ASP A 138 -10.04 -4.99 17.07
CA ASP A 138 -9.08 -6.09 17.26
C ASP A 138 -8.26 -6.32 15.98
N LEU A 139 -8.92 -6.34 14.83
CA LEU A 139 -8.29 -6.49 13.53
C LEU A 139 -7.32 -5.34 13.26
N TRP A 140 -7.77 -4.08 13.44
CA TRP A 140 -6.95 -2.89 13.25
C TRP A 140 -5.67 -2.93 14.11
N LYS A 141 -5.78 -3.30 15.37
CA LYS A 141 -4.63 -3.43 16.27
C LYS A 141 -3.68 -4.57 15.88
N SER A 142 -4.18 -5.60 15.19
CA SER A 142 -3.35 -6.75 14.77
C SER A 142 -2.50 -6.48 13.52
N LEU A 143 -2.79 -5.40 12.75
CA LEU A 143 -2.13 -5.16 11.46
C LEU A 143 -0.60 -5.11 11.53
N PRO A 144 0.06 -4.44 12.49
CA PRO A 144 1.52 -4.47 12.59
C PRO A 144 2.07 -5.90 12.78
N ALA A 145 1.39 -6.71 13.60
CA ALA A 145 1.79 -8.09 13.84
C ALA A 145 1.55 -8.99 12.61
N GLN A 146 0.54 -8.72 11.79
CA GLN A 146 0.32 -9.43 10.53
C GLN A 146 1.47 -9.19 9.53
N LEU A 147 1.92 -7.94 9.43
CA LEU A 147 2.94 -7.50 8.47
C LEU A 147 4.37 -7.85 8.89
N SER A 148 4.64 -8.01 10.19
CA SER A 148 5.98 -8.33 10.70
C SER A 148 6.41 -9.80 10.51
N LYS A 149 5.52 -10.68 10.05
CA LYS A 149 5.83 -12.11 9.85
C LYS A 149 6.62 -12.34 8.57
N GLU A 150 7.40 -13.42 8.55
CA GLU A 150 8.07 -13.90 7.33
C GLU A 150 7.05 -14.29 6.25
N ASN A 151 6.04 -15.08 6.63
CA ASN A 151 4.90 -15.36 5.75
C ASN A 151 3.80 -14.34 6.03
N LYS A 152 3.61 -13.40 5.12
CA LYS A 152 2.68 -12.28 5.25
C LYS A 152 1.24 -12.63 4.89
N LYS A 153 0.93 -13.89 4.57
CA LYS A 153 -0.45 -14.35 4.44
C LYS A 153 -1.21 -14.01 5.71
N PHE A 154 -2.39 -13.43 5.56
CA PHE A 154 -3.23 -13.05 6.68
C PHE A 154 -3.65 -14.28 7.49
N ILE A 155 -3.48 -14.20 8.81
CA ILE A 155 -3.79 -15.31 9.74
C ILE A 155 -4.73 -14.79 10.83
N TYR A 156 -5.95 -15.28 10.86
CA TYR A 156 -6.96 -14.87 11.84
C TYR A 156 -6.51 -15.13 13.29
N GLY A 157 -5.77 -16.21 13.55
CA GLY A 157 -5.22 -16.53 14.86
C GLY A 157 -4.26 -15.49 15.44
N VAL A 158 -3.74 -14.55 14.62
CA VAL A 158 -2.92 -13.42 15.11
C VAL A 158 -3.77 -12.33 15.73
N ILE A 159 -5.04 -12.22 15.33
CA ILE A 159 -5.96 -11.29 15.98
C ILE A 159 -6.21 -11.74 17.42
N ARG A 160 -6.57 -13.01 17.58
CA ARG A 160 -6.71 -13.71 18.86
C ARG A 160 -6.70 -15.22 18.62
N GLU A 161 -6.34 -15.98 19.62
CA GLU A 161 -6.40 -17.43 19.56
C GLU A 161 -7.82 -17.93 19.24
N GLY A 162 -7.96 -18.88 18.31
CA GLY A 162 -9.23 -19.44 17.87
C GLY A 162 -10.08 -18.56 16.96
N ALA A 163 -9.61 -17.39 16.55
CA ALA A 163 -10.34 -16.52 15.60
C ALA A 163 -10.55 -17.21 14.25
N ARG A 164 -11.76 -17.07 13.70
CA ARG A 164 -12.17 -17.69 12.43
C ARG A 164 -12.57 -16.65 11.39
N ALA A 165 -12.39 -16.97 10.11
CA ALA A 165 -12.71 -16.08 8.99
C ALA A 165 -14.12 -15.49 9.09
N ARG A 166 -15.14 -16.34 9.27
CA ARG A 166 -16.56 -15.92 9.36
C ARG A 166 -16.85 -14.84 10.42
N GLU A 167 -15.98 -14.70 11.42
CA GLU A 167 -16.18 -13.72 12.50
C GLU A 167 -15.68 -12.34 12.12
N TYR A 168 -14.72 -12.27 11.17
CA TYR A 168 -14.00 -11.05 10.82
C TYR A 168 -14.21 -10.56 9.39
N GLU A 169 -14.90 -11.35 8.53
CA GLU A 169 -15.13 -10.97 7.12
C GLU A 169 -15.78 -9.60 6.97
N ILE A 170 -16.86 -9.34 7.74
CA ILE A 170 -17.57 -8.05 7.68
C ILE A 170 -16.67 -6.92 8.19
N ALA A 171 -15.88 -7.16 9.23
CA ALA A 171 -14.94 -6.17 9.76
C ALA A 171 -13.80 -5.87 8.77
N LEU A 172 -13.29 -6.90 8.07
CA LEU A 172 -12.32 -6.74 6.99
C LEU A 172 -12.89 -5.94 5.82
N GLN A 173 -14.13 -6.27 5.42
CA GLN A 173 -14.82 -5.56 4.35
C GLN A 173 -15.01 -4.10 4.71
N TRP A 174 -15.46 -3.82 5.94
CA TRP A 174 -15.66 -2.46 6.41
C TRP A 174 -14.37 -1.63 6.35
N LEU A 175 -13.23 -2.17 6.82
CA LEU A 175 -11.94 -1.49 6.75
C LEU A 175 -11.47 -1.24 5.31
N GLN A 176 -11.77 -2.16 4.40
CA GLN A 176 -11.45 -2.03 2.98
C GLN A 176 -12.32 -0.95 2.31
N ASP A 177 -13.63 -0.95 2.57
CA ASP A 177 -14.58 0.04 2.04
C ASP A 177 -14.31 1.44 2.60
N ALA A 178 -13.79 1.53 3.84
CA ALA A 178 -13.30 2.76 4.43
C ALA A 178 -11.95 3.23 3.82
N GLY A 179 -11.32 2.44 2.94
CA GLY A 179 -10.03 2.77 2.34
C GLY A 179 -8.85 2.72 3.32
N LEU A 180 -8.99 2.06 4.47
CA LEU A 180 -7.97 2.02 5.53
C LEU A 180 -6.98 0.86 5.35
N ILE A 181 -7.37 -0.16 4.60
CA ILE A 181 -6.55 -1.34 4.28
C ILE A 181 -6.67 -1.72 2.82
N TYR A 182 -5.66 -2.39 2.32
CA TYR A 182 -5.65 -3.07 1.03
C TYR A 182 -5.49 -4.57 1.23
N LYS A 183 -6.26 -5.37 0.49
CA LYS A 183 -6.05 -6.82 0.37
C LYS A 183 -5.35 -7.10 -0.95
N VAL A 184 -4.26 -7.85 -0.89
CA VAL A 184 -3.56 -8.38 -2.05
C VAL A 184 -3.79 -9.87 -2.06
N PHE A 185 -4.54 -10.37 -3.05
CA PHE A 185 -4.95 -11.77 -3.10
C PHE A 185 -3.88 -12.66 -3.72
N ASN A 186 -3.80 -13.89 -3.25
CA ASN A 186 -3.03 -14.93 -3.90
C ASN A 186 -3.69 -15.31 -5.23
N VAL A 187 -2.90 -15.65 -6.23
CA VAL A 187 -3.41 -16.32 -7.43
C VAL A 187 -3.07 -17.82 -7.40
N LYS A 188 -4.04 -18.68 -7.67
CA LYS A 188 -3.87 -20.14 -7.69
C LYS A 188 -2.97 -20.60 -8.84
N ALA A 189 -2.97 -19.86 -9.93
CA ALA A 189 -2.12 -20.08 -11.08
C ALA A 189 -1.76 -18.74 -11.73
N PRO A 190 -0.48 -18.52 -12.11
CA PRO A 190 -0.07 -17.30 -12.79
C PRO A 190 -0.48 -17.34 -14.27
N ARG A 191 -1.77 -17.09 -14.52
CA ARG A 191 -2.40 -17.06 -15.85
C ARG A 191 -3.27 -15.81 -15.99
N LEU A 192 -3.48 -15.37 -17.21
CA LEU A 192 -4.30 -14.20 -17.54
C LEU A 192 -5.77 -14.59 -17.78
N PRO A 193 -6.69 -13.71 -17.43
CA PRO A 193 -6.48 -12.54 -16.57
C PRO A 193 -6.28 -12.97 -15.11
N LEU A 194 -5.39 -12.28 -14.36
CA LEU A 194 -5.03 -12.68 -12.97
C LEU A 194 -6.25 -12.76 -12.05
N VAL A 195 -7.23 -11.88 -12.22
CA VAL A 195 -8.47 -11.84 -11.41
C VAL A 195 -9.25 -13.16 -11.49
N SER A 196 -9.18 -13.89 -12.61
CA SER A 196 -9.88 -15.16 -12.77
C SER A 196 -9.26 -16.31 -11.96
N TYR A 197 -8.05 -16.14 -11.49
CA TYR A 197 -7.31 -17.12 -10.71
C TYR A 197 -7.13 -16.72 -9.24
N GLU A 198 -7.83 -15.67 -8.81
CA GLU A 198 -7.80 -15.18 -7.44
C GLU A 198 -8.22 -16.23 -6.42
N ASP A 199 -7.46 -16.38 -5.36
CA ASP A 199 -7.79 -17.16 -4.18
C ASP A 199 -8.26 -16.25 -3.05
N ARG A 200 -9.57 -16.05 -2.94
CA ARG A 200 -10.16 -15.17 -1.92
C ARG A 200 -9.93 -15.62 -0.49
N ALA A 201 -9.54 -16.88 -0.28
CA ALA A 201 -9.22 -17.42 1.03
C ALA A 201 -7.77 -17.16 1.46
N ALA A 202 -6.92 -16.67 0.53
CA ALA A 202 -5.51 -16.40 0.78
C ALA A 202 -5.15 -14.99 0.30
N PHE A 203 -4.89 -14.10 1.24
CA PHE A 203 -4.52 -12.71 0.96
C PHE A 203 -3.48 -12.20 1.94
N LYS A 204 -2.72 -11.20 1.51
CA LYS A 204 -1.92 -10.31 2.37
C LYS A 204 -2.76 -9.07 2.67
N ILE A 205 -2.50 -8.45 3.83
CA ILE A 205 -3.16 -7.21 4.22
C ILE A 205 -2.11 -6.11 4.38
N PHE A 206 -2.45 -4.92 3.92
CA PHE A 206 -1.59 -3.74 4.02
C PHE A 206 -2.39 -2.56 4.55
N VAL A 207 -1.71 -1.63 5.20
CA VAL A 207 -2.32 -0.39 5.71
C VAL A 207 -2.36 0.65 4.59
N LEU A 208 -3.21 1.65 4.72
CA LEU A 208 -3.33 2.78 3.80
C LEU A 208 -1.99 3.47 3.52
N ASP A 209 -1.12 3.62 4.53
CA ASP A 209 0.09 4.45 4.44
C ASP A 209 1.24 3.88 5.27
N VAL A 210 2.46 3.97 4.73
CA VAL A 210 3.68 3.43 5.37
C VAL A 210 4.04 4.18 6.65
N GLY A 211 3.85 5.50 6.72
CA GLY A 211 4.10 6.29 7.91
C GLY A 211 3.11 5.98 9.04
N LEU A 212 1.83 5.73 8.68
CA LEU A 212 0.83 5.28 9.63
C LEU A 212 1.15 3.88 10.17
N LEU A 213 1.63 2.95 9.33
CA LEU A 213 2.12 1.65 9.80
C LEU A 213 3.28 1.81 10.81
N GLY A 214 4.24 2.69 10.53
CA GLY A 214 5.30 3.03 11.45
C GLY A 214 4.80 3.62 12.77
N ALA A 215 3.75 4.44 12.73
CA ALA A 215 3.11 5.01 13.92
C ALA A 215 2.36 3.96 14.74
N MET A 216 1.63 3.04 14.09
CA MET A 216 0.96 1.91 14.74
C MET A 216 1.95 0.98 15.43
N SER A 217 3.14 0.82 14.86
CA SER A 217 4.24 -0.01 15.38
C SER A 217 5.12 0.73 16.40
N ASN A 218 4.81 1.99 16.75
CA ASN A 218 5.61 2.85 17.63
C ASN A 218 7.09 2.97 17.22
N LEU A 219 7.41 2.89 15.93
CA LEU A 219 8.77 3.03 15.43
C LEU A 219 9.27 4.45 15.65
N LYS A 220 10.49 4.57 16.17
CA LYS A 220 11.17 5.86 16.39
C LYS A 220 11.85 6.35 15.10
N ALA A 221 11.98 7.66 14.94
CA ALA A 221 12.70 8.24 13.80
C ALA A 221 14.15 7.75 13.71
N SER A 222 14.87 7.70 14.84
CA SER A 222 16.23 7.18 14.88
C SER A 222 16.36 5.74 14.40
N THR A 223 15.35 4.90 14.66
CA THR A 223 15.32 3.50 14.19
C THR A 223 15.32 3.42 12.67
N ILE A 224 14.54 4.27 12.00
CA ILE A 224 14.38 4.26 10.55
C ILE A 224 15.50 5.01 9.84
N VAL A 225 15.86 6.20 10.35
CA VAL A 225 16.82 7.12 9.70
C VAL A 225 18.25 6.64 9.92
N ASP A 226 18.59 6.22 11.14
CA ASP A 226 19.96 5.83 11.50
C ASP A 226 20.24 4.34 11.20
N GLY A 227 19.19 3.52 11.07
CA GLY A 227 19.29 2.13 10.67
C GLY A 227 19.95 1.23 11.71
N ASN A 228 19.34 1.05 12.89
CA ASN A 228 19.87 0.11 13.89
C ASN A 228 19.40 -1.34 13.63
N SER A 229 20.04 -2.33 14.30
CA SER A 229 19.77 -3.76 14.13
C SER A 229 18.31 -4.17 14.43
N ILE A 230 17.63 -3.45 15.33
CA ILE A 230 16.21 -3.70 15.67
C ILE A 230 15.29 -3.40 14.48
N PHE A 231 15.71 -2.50 13.58
CA PHE A 231 14.94 -2.17 12.39
C PHE A 231 14.98 -3.27 11.32
N THR A 232 15.99 -4.14 11.34
CA THR A 232 16.21 -5.14 10.28
C THR A 232 15.01 -6.08 10.11
N GLU A 233 14.37 -6.53 11.19
CA GLU A 233 13.22 -7.44 11.13
C GLU A 233 11.96 -6.76 10.53
N PHE A 234 11.68 -5.51 10.90
CA PHE A 234 10.50 -4.79 10.44
C PHE A 234 10.72 -4.04 9.11
N LYS A 235 11.97 -3.91 8.66
CA LYS A 235 12.35 -3.21 7.42
C LYS A 235 11.69 -3.84 6.19
N GLY A 236 11.64 -5.16 6.12
CA GLY A 236 10.96 -5.88 5.05
C GLY A 236 9.46 -5.52 4.97
N ALA A 237 8.78 -5.44 6.12
CA ALA A 237 7.38 -5.05 6.18
C ALA A 237 7.13 -3.63 5.65
N LEU A 238 7.96 -2.66 6.07
CA LEU A 238 7.85 -1.28 5.58
C LEU A 238 8.18 -1.17 4.09
N THR A 239 9.16 -1.94 3.60
CA THR A 239 9.53 -1.91 2.19
C THR A 239 8.41 -2.46 1.30
N GLU A 240 7.80 -3.59 1.66
CA GLU A 240 6.66 -4.12 0.90
C GLU A 240 5.44 -3.20 1.01
N GLN A 241 5.16 -2.63 2.19
CA GLN A 241 4.11 -1.62 2.37
C GLN A 241 4.33 -0.40 1.45
N TYR A 242 5.58 0.09 1.39
CA TYR A 242 5.94 1.18 0.49
C TYR A 242 5.73 0.81 -0.98
N VAL A 243 6.22 -0.36 -1.39
CA VAL A 243 6.08 -0.81 -2.78
C VAL A 243 4.61 -0.94 -3.17
N LEU A 244 3.79 -1.57 -2.32
CA LEU A 244 2.35 -1.63 -2.55
C LEU A 244 1.75 -0.23 -2.74
N GLN A 245 2.06 0.70 -1.83
CA GLN A 245 1.53 2.07 -1.86
C GLN A 245 1.87 2.81 -3.17
N GLN A 246 3.01 2.48 -3.82
CA GLN A 246 3.33 3.01 -5.14
C GLN A 246 2.61 2.24 -6.27
N LEU A 247 2.43 0.94 -6.14
CA LEU A 247 1.82 0.11 -7.19
C LEU A 247 0.32 0.38 -7.37
N ILE A 248 -0.43 0.53 -6.27
CA ILE A 248 -1.90 0.74 -6.30
C ILE A 248 -2.34 2.02 -6.99
N LEU A 249 -1.43 2.95 -7.24
CA LEU A 249 -1.73 4.16 -8.01
C LEU A 249 -2.06 3.86 -9.49
N ARG A 250 -1.65 2.69 -9.98
CA ARG A 250 -1.81 2.32 -11.38
C ARG A 250 -2.25 0.88 -11.61
N TYR A 251 -1.92 -0.03 -10.70
CA TYR A 251 -2.12 -1.47 -10.88
C TYR A 251 -2.97 -2.05 -9.76
N GLU A 252 -3.62 -3.18 -10.04
CA GLU A 252 -4.22 -4.05 -9.05
C GLU A 252 -3.25 -5.21 -8.79
N PRO A 253 -2.45 -5.16 -7.69
CA PRO A 253 -1.44 -6.17 -7.42
C PRO A 253 -2.03 -7.42 -6.79
N TYR A 254 -1.49 -8.57 -7.20
CA TYR A 254 -1.68 -9.89 -6.61
C TYR A 254 -0.35 -10.37 -6.02
N TYR A 255 -0.35 -11.53 -5.37
CA TYR A 255 0.88 -12.26 -5.05
C TYR A 255 0.75 -13.73 -5.46
N TYR A 256 1.86 -14.45 -5.49
CA TYR A 256 1.85 -15.86 -5.78
C TYR A 256 2.64 -16.64 -4.73
N ALA A 257 1.99 -17.61 -4.10
CA ALA A 257 2.63 -18.57 -3.22
C ALA A 257 2.34 -19.98 -3.75
N ARG A 258 3.41 -20.72 -4.11
CA ARG A 258 3.27 -22.07 -4.64
C ARG A 258 2.82 -23.02 -3.51
N PRO A 259 1.75 -23.82 -3.72
CA PRO A 259 1.32 -24.78 -2.71
C PRO A 259 2.43 -25.76 -2.33
N ASN A 260 2.56 -26.07 -1.05
CA ASN A 260 3.57 -26.99 -0.48
C ASN A 260 5.03 -26.64 -0.82
N SER A 261 5.34 -25.36 -1.00
CA SER A 261 6.67 -24.86 -1.34
C SER A 261 6.96 -23.59 -0.55
N THR A 262 8.24 -23.24 -0.45
CA THR A 262 8.70 -21.95 0.05
C THR A 262 8.78 -20.87 -1.02
N GLN A 263 8.39 -21.20 -2.26
CA GLN A 263 8.39 -20.27 -3.37
C GLN A 263 7.25 -19.26 -3.20
N GLU A 264 7.60 -18.01 -3.03
CA GLU A 264 6.68 -16.89 -2.97
C GLU A 264 7.21 -15.76 -3.86
N ILE A 265 6.30 -15.05 -4.53
CA ILE A 265 6.52 -13.82 -5.29
C ILE A 265 5.74 -12.74 -4.59
N ASP A 266 6.40 -11.68 -4.17
CA ASP A 266 5.82 -10.63 -3.34
C ASP A 266 4.64 -9.94 -4.01
N PHE A 267 4.79 -9.59 -5.30
CA PHE A 267 3.71 -9.05 -6.12
C PHE A 267 3.72 -9.63 -7.54
N LEU A 268 2.52 -9.84 -8.08
CA LEU A 268 2.26 -10.10 -9.49
C LEU A 268 1.38 -8.99 -10.04
N LEU A 269 1.75 -8.47 -11.20
CA LEU A 269 0.97 -7.49 -11.93
C LEU A 269 0.57 -8.05 -13.29
N GLN A 270 -0.56 -7.61 -13.79
CA GLN A 270 -0.90 -7.67 -15.21
C GLN A 270 -0.61 -6.29 -15.78
N ASP A 271 0.30 -6.20 -16.75
CA ASP A 271 0.64 -4.93 -17.40
C ASP A 271 -0.27 -4.60 -18.59
N ASP A 272 -0.11 -3.40 -19.15
CA ASP A 272 -0.92 -2.92 -20.28
C ASP A 272 -0.71 -3.73 -21.58
N GLU A 273 0.30 -4.60 -21.63
CA GLU A 273 0.61 -5.50 -22.76
C GLU A 273 0.11 -6.94 -22.50
N ASP A 274 -0.78 -7.12 -21.51
CA ASP A 274 -1.26 -8.42 -21.06
C ASP A 274 -0.13 -9.40 -20.69
N CYS A 275 0.94 -8.89 -20.09
CA CYS A 275 2.01 -9.72 -19.55
C CYS A 275 1.88 -9.86 -18.03
N ILE A 276 2.19 -11.05 -17.52
CA ILE A 276 2.35 -11.28 -16.08
C ILE A 276 3.74 -10.83 -15.66
N VAL A 277 3.79 -9.85 -14.78
CA VAL A 277 5.06 -9.25 -14.31
C VAL A 277 5.26 -9.59 -12.84
N PRO A 278 6.14 -10.54 -12.50
CA PRO A 278 6.52 -10.83 -11.12
C PRO A 278 7.48 -9.78 -10.57
N LEU A 279 7.22 -9.37 -9.32
CA LEU A 279 8.07 -8.47 -8.56
C LEU A 279 8.53 -9.13 -7.26
N GLU A 280 9.83 -9.05 -7.01
CA GLU A 280 10.46 -9.44 -5.73
C GLU A 280 10.95 -8.19 -5.03
N VAL A 281 10.60 -8.03 -3.76
CA VAL A 281 10.98 -6.86 -2.95
C VAL A 281 12.10 -7.24 -1.99
N LYS A 282 13.19 -6.49 -2.01
CA LYS A 282 14.33 -6.66 -1.10
C LYS A 282 14.60 -5.36 -0.35
N ALA A 283 14.55 -5.44 0.97
CA ALA A 283 14.76 -4.27 1.83
C ALA A 283 16.21 -3.77 1.85
N GLU A 284 17.15 -4.53 1.31
CA GLU A 284 18.59 -4.27 1.30
C GLU A 284 19.23 -4.56 -0.06
N THR A 285 20.56 -4.55 -0.06
CA THR A 285 21.38 -4.85 -1.23
C THR A 285 21.52 -6.35 -1.54
N ASN A 286 20.96 -7.25 -0.71
CA ASN A 286 21.00 -8.68 -0.97
C ASN A 286 20.11 -9.03 -2.18
N VAL A 287 20.74 -9.52 -3.24
CA VAL A 287 20.11 -9.76 -4.52
C VAL A 287 19.75 -11.23 -4.79
N LYS A 288 19.83 -12.10 -3.79
CA LYS A 288 19.40 -13.50 -3.95
C LYS A 288 17.88 -13.54 -4.13
N ALA A 289 17.43 -13.91 -5.32
CA ALA A 289 16.01 -13.99 -5.71
C ALA A 289 15.73 -15.37 -6.33
N LYS A 290 15.93 -16.44 -5.55
CA LYS A 290 15.74 -17.82 -6.02
C LYS A 290 14.28 -18.08 -6.45
N SER A 291 13.32 -17.63 -5.65
CA SER A 291 11.89 -17.77 -5.95
C SER A 291 11.52 -17.07 -7.25
N LEU A 292 11.99 -15.83 -7.45
CA LEU A 292 11.73 -15.06 -8.66
C LEU A 292 12.33 -15.75 -9.90
N ARG A 293 13.59 -16.22 -9.80
CA ARG A 293 14.25 -16.91 -10.92
C ARG A 293 13.51 -18.19 -11.30
N GLN A 294 13.12 -18.98 -10.30
CA GLN A 294 12.36 -20.21 -10.53
C GLN A 294 11.00 -19.89 -11.18
N PHE A 295 10.30 -18.85 -10.69
CA PHE A 295 9.03 -18.42 -11.26
C PHE A 295 9.18 -18.01 -12.72
N VAL A 296 10.17 -17.19 -13.06
CA VAL A 296 10.47 -16.74 -14.44
C VAL A 296 10.71 -17.93 -15.35
N THR A 297 11.49 -18.90 -14.88
CA THR A 297 11.79 -20.12 -15.65
C THR A 297 10.54 -20.98 -15.87
N ASP A 298 9.75 -21.24 -14.82
CA ASP A 298 8.57 -22.11 -14.85
C ASP A 298 7.43 -21.51 -15.70
N ASN A 299 7.33 -20.18 -15.74
CA ASN A 299 6.22 -19.48 -16.40
C ASN A 299 6.63 -18.72 -17.66
N HIS A 300 7.90 -18.82 -18.08
CA HIS A 300 8.44 -18.13 -19.26
C HIS A 300 8.17 -16.62 -19.26
N SER A 301 8.28 -15.97 -18.07
CA SER A 301 7.96 -14.54 -17.92
C SER A 301 8.93 -13.69 -18.74
N GLN A 302 8.38 -12.82 -19.58
CA GLN A 302 9.18 -11.93 -20.44
C GLN A 302 9.80 -10.77 -19.67
N LYS A 303 9.11 -10.33 -18.58
CA LYS A 303 9.51 -9.23 -17.72
C LYS A 303 9.52 -9.73 -16.27
N ALA A 304 10.54 -9.36 -15.52
CA ALA A 304 10.60 -9.60 -14.07
C ALA A 304 11.37 -8.48 -13.40
N TYR A 305 10.91 -8.01 -12.26
CA TYR A 305 11.57 -6.93 -11.54
C TYR A 305 11.97 -7.35 -10.13
N ARG A 306 13.13 -6.87 -9.73
CA ARG A 306 13.56 -6.90 -8.33
C ARG A 306 13.73 -5.47 -7.86
N ILE A 307 12.97 -5.11 -6.84
CA ILE A 307 13.00 -3.80 -6.22
C ILE A 307 13.93 -3.88 -5.02
N SER A 308 15.00 -3.07 -5.02
CA SER A 308 16.03 -3.09 -3.98
C SER A 308 16.75 -1.75 -3.87
N LEU A 309 17.67 -1.61 -2.91
CA LEU A 309 18.54 -0.42 -2.80
C LEU A 309 19.78 -0.48 -3.72
N ASN A 310 19.85 -1.46 -4.62
CA ASN A 310 20.91 -1.48 -5.62
C ASN A 310 20.59 -0.59 -6.81
N ASP A 311 21.63 -0.20 -7.53
CA ASP A 311 21.49 0.57 -8.76
C ASP A 311 20.68 -0.18 -9.83
N TYR A 312 20.06 0.59 -10.71
CA TYR A 312 19.37 0.03 -11.86
C TYR A 312 20.32 -0.84 -12.69
N LYS A 313 19.89 -2.07 -12.94
CA LYS A 313 20.62 -3.01 -13.77
C LYS A 313 19.68 -3.95 -14.48
N GLN A 314 19.74 -3.98 -15.78
CA GLN A 314 19.07 -4.99 -16.59
C GLN A 314 19.98 -6.21 -16.77
N ALA A 315 19.50 -7.38 -16.36
CA ALA A 315 20.14 -8.67 -16.61
C ALA A 315 19.21 -9.51 -17.49
N ASP A 316 19.70 -10.65 -18.00
CA ASP A 316 18.99 -11.48 -19.00
C ASP A 316 17.57 -11.88 -18.56
N TRP A 317 17.33 -12.06 -17.27
CA TRP A 317 16.07 -12.60 -16.77
C TRP A 317 15.36 -11.68 -15.73
N VAL A 318 16.01 -10.61 -15.29
CA VAL A 318 15.48 -9.69 -14.27
C VAL A 318 16.03 -8.28 -14.42
N THR A 319 15.19 -7.30 -14.23
CA THR A 319 15.59 -5.90 -14.08
C THR A 319 15.61 -5.53 -12.60
N ASN A 320 16.74 -5.02 -12.09
CA ASN A 320 16.82 -4.42 -10.78
C ASN A 320 16.46 -2.94 -10.88
N VAL A 321 15.51 -2.51 -10.04
CA VAL A 321 15.00 -1.14 -9.99
C VAL A 321 15.13 -0.59 -8.59
#